data_2e0b0cd1002daf37ac3040daca11e72a
#
_entry.id   2e0b0cd1002daf37ac3040daca11e72a
#
_cell.length_a   1.000
_cell.length_b   1.000
_cell.length_c   1.000
_cell.angle_alpha   90.00
_cell.angle_beta   90.00
_cell.angle_gamma   90.00
#
_symmetry.space_group_name_H-M   'P 1'
#
loop_
_entity.id
_entity.type
_entity.pdbx_description
1 polymer ?
#
loop_
_entity_poly.entity_id
_entity_poly.type
_entity_poly.pdbx_seq_one_letter_code
_entity_poly.pdbx_strand_id
1 'polypeptide(L)'
;MTTAITAPPRQAPPHSAVMNTYGRFPIELVSGRGVWLWDSQGKRYLDGVAGIAVCTLGHSSPVMRRALSRQLRKLQHVSNLYRIPEQEQLAAWITANSCTDKVFFCNSGAEANEAAIKLARKHGHVVRGIDGSAERGPLILTAQASFHGRTLAAVSATGQPKYHQGFEPMVHGFRHFPYNDTAAFEALLRECEAEGPRVAAVLLEPLQGEGGVNPGDPAFFRRVRELCDQHNILLIFDEVQVGVGRTGCLWGYQKLGVEPDAITLAKGLGGGMPIGALCVKAKADLLQPGEHASTFGGNPLACRAALTVAEELSRRNLPAHVAAMGELLQQQLAALAARHPSLAEGARGWGLLQGLVLRSDGPAAIDVVKAAMAEGLLLVPAGSNVVRFVPPLTIKRRHIREAIKRLEKALLACQAQTPSAT
;
A
#
# COMPACT_ATOMS: atom_id res chain seq x y z
N MET A 1 -28.07 -34.15 -18.28
CA MET A 1 -27.47 -33.53 -19.48
C MET A 1 -26.16 -32.87 -19.07
N THR A 2 -25.05 -33.43 -19.48
CA THR A 2 -23.72 -32.83 -19.24
C THR A 2 -23.53 -31.71 -20.23
N THR A 3 -23.61 -30.46 -19.77
CA THR A 3 -23.27 -29.31 -20.61
C THR A 3 -21.79 -29.37 -20.99
N ALA A 4 -21.49 -29.41 -22.28
CA ALA A 4 -20.11 -29.42 -22.76
C ALA A 4 -19.36 -28.15 -22.28
N ILE A 5 -18.16 -28.33 -21.72
CA ILE A 5 -17.29 -27.21 -21.36
C ILE A 5 -16.83 -26.54 -22.66
N THR A 6 -17.17 -25.27 -22.82
CA THR A 6 -16.74 -24.46 -23.98
C THR A 6 -15.36 -23.84 -23.74
N ALA A 7 -14.55 -23.77 -24.78
CA ALA A 7 -13.27 -23.05 -24.72
C ALA A 7 -13.49 -21.55 -24.46
N PRO A 8 -12.56 -20.87 -23.75
CA PRO A 8 -12.68 -19.43 -23.53
C PRO A 8 -12.67 -18.67 -24.88
N PRO A 9 -13.45 -17.58 -25.00
CA PRO A 9 -13.50 -16.80 -26.24
C PRO A 9 -12.14 -16.13 -26.49
N ARG A 10 -11.73 -16.06 -27.76
CA ARG A 10 -10.47 -15.42 -28.18
C ARG A 10 -10.50 -13.89 -28.09
N GLN A 11 -11.68 -13.30 -28.10
CA GLN A 11 -11.91 -11.86 -27.93
C GLN A 11 -12.83 -11.62 -26.74
N ALA A 12 -12.72 -10.47 -26.11
CA ALA A 12 -13.62 -10.08 -25.03
C ALA A 12 -15.07 -10.04 -25.56
N PRO A 13 -16.05 -10.58 -24.81
CA PRO A 13 -17.45 -10.51 -25.20
C PRO A 13 -17.95 -9.05 -25.19
N PRO A 14 -19.00 -8.71 -25.96
CA PRO A 14 -19.55 -7.36 -26.03
C PRO A 14 -20.08 -6.86 -24.68
N HIS A 15 -20.46 -7.77 -23.78
CA HIS A 15 -20.85 -7.47 -22.40
C HIS A 15 -19.84 -8.06 -21.42
N SER A 16 -19.37 -7.24 -20.48
CA SER A 16 -18.45 -7.70 -19.46
C SER A 16 -19.12 -8.67 -18.48
N ALA A 17 -18.54 -9.87 -18.34
CA ALA A 17 -18.92 -10.83 -17.31
C ALA A 17 -18.23 -10.53 -15.94
N VAL A 18 -17.35 -9.53 -15.88
CA VAL A 18 -16.69 -9.13 -14.66
C VAL A 18 -17.63 -8.25 -13.83
N MET A 19 -17.80 -8.57 -12.54
CA MET A 19 -18.61 -7.77 -11.61
C MET A 19 -18.18 -6.30 -11.62
N ASN A 20 -19.15 -5.39 -11.60
CA ASN A 20 -18.93 -3.94 -11.63
C ASN A 20 -18.55 -3.39 -10.25
N THR A 21 -17.46 -3.89 -9.67
CA THR A 21 -16.93 -3.45 -8.37
C THR A 21 -15.92 -2.30 -8.48
N TYR A 22 -15.56 -1.90 -9.70
CA TYR A 22 -14.58 -0.85 -9.98
C TYR A 22 -15.15 0.21 -10.91
N GLY A 23 -14.95 1.48 -10.58
CA GLY A 23 -15.13 2.60 -11.52
C GLY A 23 -13.99 2.62 -12.55
N ARG A 24 -14.11 1.85 -13.65
CA ARG A 24 -13.05 1.73 -14.67
C ARG A 24 -12.99 2.96 -15.56
N PHE A 25 -11.75 3.43 -15.81
CA PHE A 25 -11.53 4.39 -16.89
C PHE A 25 -11.76 3.73 -18.27
N PRO A 26 -12.22 4.48 -19.28
CA PRO A 26 -12.57 3.93 -20.59
C PRO A 26 -11.33 3.73 -21.48
N ILE A 27 -10.30 3.06 -20.96
CA ILE A 27 -9.09 2.68 -21.70
C ILE A 27 -8.81 1.20 -21.49
N GLU A 28 -8.34 0.53 -22.54
CA GLU A 28 -7.96 -0.88 -22.52
C GLU A 28 -6.46 -1.02 -22.67
N LEU A 29 -5.74 -1.16 -21.54
CA LEU A 29 -4.28 -1.28 -21.53
C LEU A 29 -3.86 -2.71 -21.89
N VAL A 30 -3.12 -2.88 -22.97
CA VAL A 30 -2.77 -4.20 -23.54
C VAL A 30 -1.28 -4.52 -23.47
N SER A 31 -0.41 -3.52 -23.34
CA SER A 31 1.03 -3.74 -23.23
C SER A 31 1.74 -2.68 -22.40
N GLY A 32 2.95 -3.02 -21.92
CA GLY A 32 3.75 -2.11 -21.11
C GLY A 32 5.25 -2.40 -21.22
N ARG A 33 6.07 -1.33 -21.13
CA ARG A 33 7.52 -1.42 -21.07
C ARG A 33 8.12 -0.31 -20.20
N GLY A 34 8.79 -0.69 -19.13
CA GLY A 34 9.37 0.27 -18.18
C GLY A 34 8.28 1.13 -17.53
N VAL A 35 8.28 2.44 -17.77
CA VAL A 35 7.28 3.39 -17.24
C VAL A 35 6.17 3.72 -18.25
N TRP A 36 6.08 2.98 -19.33
CA TRP A 36 5.13 3.24 -20.41
C TRP A 36 4.13 2.11 -20.56
N LEU A 37 2.89 2.48 -20.82
CA LEU A 37 1.78 1.59 -21.15
C LEU A 37 1.19 1.99 -22.50
N TRP A 38 0.58 1.03 -23.19
CA TRP A 38 -0.13 1.24 -24.45
C TRP A 38 -1.53 0.61 -24.36
N ASP A 39 -2.50 1.34 -24.87
CA ASP A 39 -3.86 0.82 -25.01
C ASP A 39 -4.04 0.04 -26.34
N SER A 40 -5.24 -0.53 -26.51
CA SER A 40 -5.64 -1.29 -27.71
C SER A 40 -5.66 -0.47 -29.00
N GLN A 41 -5.66 0.87 -28.89
CA GLN A 41 -5.61 1.79 -30.03
C GLN A 41 -4.18 2.27 -30.33
N GLY A 42 -3.17 1.79 -29.57
CA GLY A 42 -1.77 2.16 -29.75
C GLY A 42 -1.38 3.49 -29.07
N LYS A 43 -2.29 4.16 -28.35
CA LYS A 43 -1.97 5.37 -27.59
C LYS A 43 -1.06 5.01 -26.42
N ARG A 44 -0.03 5.82 -26.24
CA ARG A 44 0.98 5.64 -25.20
C ARG A 44 0.73 6.52 -23.98
N TYR A 45 0.83 5.90 -22.80
CA TYR A 45 0.66 6.56 -21.52
C TYR A 45 1.92 6.48 -20.67
N LEU A 46 2.31 7.58 -20.05
CA LEU A 46 3.29 7.58 -18.96
C LEU A 46 2.60 7.15 -17.67
N ASP A 47 3.12 6.09 -17.06
CA ASP A 47 2.51 5.49 -15.88
C ASP A 47 3.00 6.13 -14.59
N GLY A 48 2.15 6.98 -14.00
CA GLY A 48 2.33 7.56 -12.66
C GLY A 48 1.67 6.74 -11.54
N VAL A 49 1.11 5.54 -11.86
CA VAL A 49 0.34 4.70 -10.93
C VAL A 49 1.04 3.39 -10.56
N ALA A 50 1.72 2.75 -11.53
CA ALA A 50 2.39 1.45 -11.38
C ALA A 50 1.51 0.36 -10.76
N GLY A 51 0.21 0.28 -11.15
CA GLY A 51 -0.74 -0.65 -10.55
C GLY A 51 -1.05 -0.34 -9.07
N ILE A 52 -1.00 0.92 -8.68
CA ILE A 52 -1.08 1.44 -7.30
C ILE A 52 0.13 0.98 -6.47
N ALA A 53 1.31 1.46 -6.87
CA ALA A 53 2.61 1.18 -6.25
C ALA A 53 3.07 -0.31 -6.29
N VAL A 54 2.56 -1.09 -7.24
CA VAL A 54 2.84 -2.54 -7.36
C VAL A 54 4.03 -2.83 -8.30
N CYS A 55 4.07 -2.21 -9.48
CA CYS A 55 5.05 -2.52 -10.52
C CYS A 55 6.41 -1.85 -10.23
N THR A 56 7.10 -2.29 -9.18
CA THR A 56 8.35 -1.72 -8.65
C THR A 56 9.42 -1.55 -9.72
N LEU A 57 9.66 -2.58 -10.53
CA LEU A 57 10.69 -2.58 -11.58
C LEU A 57 10.17 -2.07 -12.93
N GLY A 58 8.94 -1.58 -12.97
CA GLY A 58 8.24 -1.19 -14.19
C GLY A 58 7.70 -2.38 -14.99
N HIS A 59 6.96 -2.06 -16.05
CA HIS A 59 6.27 -3.05 -16.87
C HIS A 59 7.25 -3.89 -17.70
N SER A 60 6.94 -5.18 -17.85
CA SER A 60 7.69 -6.15 -18.66
C SER A 60 9.19 -6.15 -18.39
N SER A 61 9.59 -5.99 -17.12
CA SER A 61 11.00 -5.98 -16.71
C SER A 61 11.74 -7.23 -17.21
N PRO A 62 12.85 -7.09 -17.99
CA PRO A 62 13.57 -8.24 -18.52
C PRO A 62 14.13 -9.17 -17.45
N VAL A 63 14.55 -8.63 -16.29
CA VAL A 63 15.07 -9.44 -15.17
C VAL A 63 13.97 -10.26 -14.55
N MET A 64 12.80 -9.66 -14.27
CA MET A 64 11.62 -10.34 -13.75
C MET A 64 11.17 -11.45 -14.70
N ARG A 65 11.01 -11.14 -15.99
CA ARG A 65 10.60 -12.12 -17.01
C ARG A 65 11.55 -13.34 -17.05
N ARG A 66 12.88 -13.11 -17.04
CA ARG A 66 13.87 -14.21 -17.02
C ARG A 66 13.79 -15.04 -15.74
N ALA A 67 13.65 -14.40 -14.58
CA ALA A 67 13.56 -15.08 -13.29
C ALA A 67 12.32 -15.97 -13.21
N LEU A 68 11.15 -15.43 -13.56
CA LEU A 68 9.89 -16.17 -13.56
C LEU A 68 9.89 -17.30 -14.60
N SER A 69 10.40 -17.08 -15.82
CA SER A 69 10.50 -18.12 -16.83
C SER A 69 11.39 -19.30 -16.38
N ARG A 70 12.47 -19.03 -15.63
CA ARG A 70 13.31 -20.09 -15.05
C ARG A 70 12.56 -20.83 -13.93
N GLN A 71 11.86 -20.10 -13.05
CA GLN A 71 11.13 -20.70 -11.93
C GLN A 71 9.95 -21.56 -12.43
N LEU A 72 9.23 -21.13 -13.46
CA LEU A 72 8.16 -21.88 -14.10
C LEU A 72 8.61 -23.25 -14.65
N ARG A 73 9.87 -23.40 -15.02
CA ARG A 73 10.46 -24.68 -15.47
C ARG A 73 10.85 -25.62 -14.34
N LYS A 74 10.85 -25.11 -13.08
CA LYS A 74 11.20 -25.91 -11.90
C LYS A 74 9.95 -26.31 -11.11
N LEU A 75 9.35 -25.34 -10.45
CA LEU A 75 8.24 -25.55 -9.51
C LEU A 75 7.49 -24.23 -9.33
N GLN A 76 6.18 -24.22 -9.59
CA GLN A 76 5.33 -23.05 -9.40
C GLN A 76 4.76 -22.97 -8.01
N HIS A 77 4.26 -24.11 -7.51
CA HIS A 77 3.55 -24.23 -6.25
C HIS A 77 3.82 -25.57 -5.61
N VAL A 78 3.91 -25.54 -4.29
CA VAL A 78 3.89 -26.71 -3.39
C VAL A 78 3.30 -26.25 -2.06
N SER A 79 2.70 -27.16 -1.29
CA SER A 79 2.14 -26.84 0.02
C SER A 79 3.22 -26.37 1.01
N ASN A 80 2.85 -25.46 1.92
CA ASN A 80 3.65 -25.07 3.09
C ASN A 80 3.87 -26.22 4.10
N LEU A 81 3.39 -27.42 3.80
CA LEU A 81 3.79 -28.65 4.50
C LEU A 81 5.23 -29.04 4.20
N TYR A 82 5.85 -28.47 3.18
CA TYR A 82 7.21 -28.74 2.74
C TYR A 82 8.05 -27.46 2.79
N ARG A 83 9.37 -27.64 2.95
CA ARG A 83 10.30 -26.50 2.87
C ARG A 83 10.41 -25.99 1.44
N ILE A 84 10.38 -24.68 1.26
CA ILE A 84 10.47 -23.98 -0.03
C ILE A 84 11.72 -23.11 -0.02
N PRO A 85 12.78 -23.45 -0.77
CA PRO A 85 14.05 -22.73 -0.74
C PRO A 85 13.92 -21.22 -1.06
N GLU A 86 13.09 -20.85 -2.03
CA GLU A 86 12.84 -19.47 -2.39
C GLU A 86 12.13 -18.68 -1.27
N GLN A 87 11.27 -19.34 -0.50
CA GLN A 87 10.60 -18.75 0.66
C GLN A 87 11.58 -18.47 1.80
N GLU A 88 12.43 -19.44 2.12
CA GLU A 88 13.48 -19.31 3.15
C GLU A 88 14.48 -18.19 2.78
N GLN A 89 14.89 -18.12 1.50
CA GLN A 89 15.79 -17.06 1.01
C GLN A 89 15.15 -15.68 1.12
N LEU A 90 13.86 -15.55 0.78
CA LEU A 90 13.13 -14.29 0.88
C LEU A 90 12.94 -13.87 2.34
N ALA A 91 12.58 -14.81 3.23
CA ALA A 91 12.47 -14.55 4.66
C ALA A 91 13.80 -14.07 5.22
N ALA A 92 14.90 -14.77 4.93
CA ALA A 92 16.24 -14.38 5.34
C ALA A 92 16.64 -12.97 4.84
N TRP A 93 16.30 -12.63 3.59
CA TRP A 93 16.57 -11.27 3.08
C TRP A 93 15.75 -10.20 3.81
N ILE A 94 14.46 -10.46 4.07
CA ILE A 94 13.59 -9.51 4.79
C ILE A 94 14.14 -9.28 6.20
N THR A 95 14.41 -10.35 6.95
CA THR A 95 14.87 -10.24 8.35
C THR A 95 16.25 -9.60 8.45
N ALA A 96 17.17 -9.91 7.54
CA ALA A 96 18.50 -9.27 7.51
C ALA A 96 18.47 -7.77 7.16
N ASN A 97 17.38 -7.27 6.60
CA ASN A 97 17.25 -5.88 6.15
C ASN A 97 16.10 -5.11 6.84
N SER A 98 15.53 -5.65 7.91
CA SER A 98 14.46 -5.01 8.68
C SER A 98 14.71 -5.17 10.19
N CYS A 99 13.80 -4.62 11.00
CA CYS A 99 13.80 -4.81 12.45
C CYS A 99 13.06 -6.09 12.90
N THR A 100 12.75 -7.01 11.99
CA THR A 100 11.93 -8.20 12.26
C THR A 100 12.76 -9.49 12.17
N ASP A 101 12.31 -10.56 12.86
CA ASP A 101 13.03 -11.82 12.99
C ASP A 101 12.36 -13.00 12.30
N LYS A 102 11.03 -12.92 12.06
CA LYS A 102 10.22 -13.98 11.46
C LYS A 102 9.26 -13.44 10.42
N VAL A 103 8.92 -14.27 9.43
CA VAL A 103 8.05 -13.90 8.30
C VAL A 103 7.01 -14.99 8.05
N PHE A 104 5.74 -14.58 8.02
CA PHE A 104 4.65 -15.37 7.47
C PHE A 104 4.28 -14.81 6.09
N PHE A 105 4.16 -15.67 5.07
CA PHE A 105 3.80 -15.26 3.72
C PHE A 105 2.34 -15.56 3.38
N CYS A 106 1.72 -14.62 2.66
CA CYS A 106 0.36 -14.70 2.11
C CYS A 106 0.34 -14.11 0.68
N ASN A 107 -0.82 -13.70 0.15
CA ASN A 107 -0.96 -13.34 -1.26
C ASN A 107 -1.27 -11.85 -1.49
N SER A 108 -1.65 -11.13 -0.45
CA SER A 108 -2.12 -9.75 -0.56
C SER A 108 -1.84 -8.95 0.72
N GLY A 109 -1.94 -7.62 0.63
CA GLY A 109 -1.86 -6.74 1.79
C GLY A 109 -3.03 -6.93 2.77
N ALA A 110 -4.23 -7.23 2.25
CA ALA A 110 -5.37 -7.53 3.10
C ALA A 110 -5.13 -8.79 3.93
N GLU A 111 -4.62 -9.87 3.33
CA GLU A 111 -4.26 -11.10 4.08
C GLU A 111 -3.13 -10.86 5.09
N ALA A 112 -2.14 -10.04 4.75
CA ALA A 112 -1.07 -9.67 5.68
C ALA A 112 -1.62 -8.90 6.90
N ASN A 113 -2.54 -7.97 6.67
CA ASN A 113 -3.22 -7.23 7.73
C ASN A 113 -4.18 -8.11 8.54
N GLU A 114 -4.89 -9.07 7.92
CA GLU A 114 -5.68 -10.08 8.65
C GLU A 114 -4.81 -10.92 9.59
N ALA A 115 -3.62 -11.33 9.11
CA ALA A 115 -2.64 -12.04 9.95
C ALA A 115 -2.17 -11.17 11.13
N ALA A 116 -1.91 -9.87 10.88
CA ALA A 116 -1.52 -8.90 11.90
C ALA A 116 -2.64 -8.65 12.93
N ILE A 117 -3.89 -8.57 12.49
CA ILE A 117 -5.07 -8.45 13.37
C ILE A 117 -5.23 -9.69 14.24
N LYS A 118 -5.06 -10.89 13.67
CA LYS A 118 -5.08 -12.15 14.45
C LYS A 118 -3.94 -12.18 15.47
N LEU A 119 -2.73 -11.80 15.06
CA LEU A 119 -1.58 -11.68 15.97
C LEU A 119 -1.86 -10.71 17.12
N ALA A 120 -2.40 -9.52 16.82
CA ALA A 120 -2.76 -8.53 17.81
C ALA A 120 -3.77 -9.08 18.84
N ARG A 121 -4.82 -9.75 18.37
CA ARG A 121 -5.80 -10.38 19.26
C ARG A 121 -5.16 -11.44 20.15
N LYS A 122 -4.31 -12.31 19.58
CA LYS A 122 -3.58 -13.31 20.34
C LYS A 122 -2.66 -12.70 21.38
N HIS A 123 -1.92 -11.63 21.02
CA HIS A 123 -1.11 -10.86 21.97
C HIS A 123 -1.97 -10.32 23.13
N GLY A 124 -3.12 -9.75 22.82
CA GLY A 124 -4.07 -9.27 23.82
C GLY A 124 -4.44 -10.35 24.84
N HIS A 125 -4.75 -11.56 24.38
CA HIS A 125 -5.12 -12.67 25.27
C HIS A 125 -3.92 -13.25 26.03
N VAL A 126 -2.84 -13.60 25.31
CA VAL A 126 -1.74 -14.40 25.88
C VAL A 126 -0.78 -13.55 26.69
N VAL A 127 -0.50 -12.30 26.25
CA VAL A 127 0.52 -11.44 26.87
C VAL A 127 -0.12 -10.41 27.80
N ARG A 128 -1.26 -9.83 27.42
CA ARG A 128 -1.92 -8.80 28.22
C ARG A 128 -3.04 -9.33 29.11
N GLY A 129 -3.43 -10.60 28.98
CA GLY A 129 -4.49 -11.21 29.79
C GLY A 129 -5.89 -10.62 29.54
N ILE A 130 -6.11 -10.05 28.34
CA ILE A 130 -7.41 -9.44 28.00
C ILE A 130 -8.46 -10.53 27.82
N ASP A 131 -9.64 -10.34 28.40
CA ASP A 131 -10.79 -11.25 28.27
C ASP A 131 -11.19 -11.43 26.79
N GLY A 132 -11.62 -12.64 26.42
CA GLY A 132 -12.08 -12.99 25.08
C GLY A 132 -13.53 -12.68 24.78
N SER A 133 -14.28 -12.08 25.71
CA SER A 133 -15.70 -11.72 25.48
C SER A 133 -15.85 -10.68 24.37
N ALA A 134 -17.00 -10.69 23.68
CA ALA A 134 -17.29 -9.73 22.63
C ALA A 134 -17.28 -8.28 23.14
N GLU A 135 -17.68 -8.06 24.40
CA GLU A 135 -17.80 -6.72 25.02
C GLU A 135 -16.45 -6.20 25.54
N ARG A 136 -15.59 -7.10 26.04
CA ARG A 136 -14.32 -6.74 26.70
C ARG A 136 -13.09 -7.29 25.98
N GLY A 137 -13.23 -7.81 24.78
CA GLY A 137 -12.12 -8.38 23.97
C GLY A 137 -11.07 -7.37 23.55
N PRO A 138 -9.95 -7.86 22.98
CA PRO A 138 -8.83 -7.03 22.58
C PRO A 138 -9.21 -5.93 21.58
N LEU A 139 -8.78 -4.70 21.85
CA LEU A 139 -8.92 -3.56 20.95
C LEU A 139 -7.66 -3.34 20.13
N ILE A 140 -7.84 -2.91 18.90
CA ILE A 140 -6.79 -2.45 18.00
C ILE A 140 -7.09 -0.99 17.65
N LEU A 141 -6.16 -0.10 17.97
CA LEU A 141 -6.28 1.32 17.64
C LEU A 141 -5.70 1.55 16.25
N THR A 142 -6.47 2.24 15.40
CA THR A 142 -6.06 2.61 14.04
C THR A 142 -6.35 4.09 13.79
N ALA A 143 -5.79 4.65 12.71
CA ALA A 143 -6.00 6.06 12.40
C ALA A 143 -7.22 6.29 11.50
N GLN A 144 -7.87 7.44 11.66
CA GLN A 144 -8.82 7.96 10.67
C GLN A 144 -8.12 8.15 9.32
N ALA A 145 -8.89 8.06 8.23
CA ALA A 145 -8.41 8.09 6.85
C ALA A 145 -7.41 6.97 6.48
N SER A 146 -7.15 5.98 7.35
CA SER A 146 -6.31 4.82 7.04
C SER A 146 -6.95 3.90 6.00
N PHE A 147 -6.11 3.03 5.40
CA PHE A 147 -6.57 1.96 4.51
C PHE A 147 -5.76 0.68 4.73
N HIS A 148 -6.42 -0.36 5.25
CA HIS A 148 -5.77 -1.64 5.61
C HIS A 148 -6.26 -2.84 4.79
N GLY A 149 -7.25 -2.68 3.92
CA GLY A 149 -7.75 -3.73 3.04
C GLY A 149 -9.27 -3.76 2.86
N ARG A 150 -9.75 -4.81 2.20
CA ARG A 150 -11.17 -4.99 1.84
C ARG A 150 -11.80 -6.26 2.38
N THR A 151 -11.07 -7.10 3.11
CA THR A 151 -11.64 -8.20 3.90
C THR A 151 -12.34 -7.66 5.14
N LEU A 152 -13.22 -8.42 5.76
CA LEU A 152 -14.09 -7.89 6.84
C LEU A 152 -13.30 -7.28 8.01
N ALA A 153 -12.25 -7.93 8.52
CA ALA A 153 -11.48 -7.34 9.61
C ALA A 153 -10.57 -6.19 9.13
N ALA A 154 -9.95 -6.32 7.96
CA ALA A 154 -9.12 -5.25 7.39
C ALA A 154 -9.93 -4.00 7.02
N VAL A 155 -11.19 -4.15 6.54
CA VAL A 155 -12.06 -3.01 6.28
C VAL A 155 -12.57 -2.39 7.57
N SER A 156 -12.81 -3.19 8.63
CA SER A 156 -13.15 -2.69 9.97
C SER A 156 -12.01 -1.88 10.59
N ALA A 157 -10.76 -2.28 10.34
CA ALA A 157 -9.57 -1.53 10.74
C ALA A 157 -9.38 -0.23 9.94
N THR A 158 -9.93 -0.15 8.72
CA THR A 158 -9.80 1.00 7.83
C THR A 158 -10.63 2.18 8.34
N GLY A 159 -9.99 3.31 8.66
CA GLY A 159 -10.62 4.50 9.23
C GLY A 159 -11.35 5.39 8.21
N GLN A 160 -12.09 4.80 7.28
CA GLN A 160 -12.86 5.50 6.23
C GLN A 160 -14.30 4.95 6.17
N PRO A 161 -15.29 5.64 6.81
CA PRO A 161 -16.67 5.14 6.91
C PRO A 161 -17.34 4.78 5.58
N LYS A 162 -16.96 5.43 4.48
CA LYS A 162 -17.48 5.11 3.14
C LYS A 162 -17.24 3.65 2.70
N TYR A 163 -16.27 2.95 3.31
CA TYR A 163 -15.97 1.55 3.00
C TYR A 163 -16.68 0.56 3.94
N HIS A 164 -17.29 1.06 5.01
CA HIS A 164 -18.09 0.26 5.96
C HIS A 164 -19.54 0.14 5.51
N GLN A 165 -20.06 1.17 4.86
CA GLN A 165 -21.46 1.31 4.49
C GLN A 165 -21.94 0.10 3.66
N GLY A 166 -22.99 -0.57 4.18
CA GLY A 166 -23.60 -1.74 3.57
C GLY A 166 -22.95 -3.09 3.92
N PHE A 167 -21.92 -3.08 4.79
CA PHE A 167 -21.23 -4.29 5.27
C PHE A 167 -21.34 -4.51 6.77
N GLU A 168 -22.18 -3.72 7.44
CA GLU A 168 -22.45 -3.85 8.88
C GLU A 168 -23.21 -5.15 9.19
N PRO A 169 -22.98 -5.75 10.37
CA PRO A 169 -22.14 -5.24 11.46
C PRO A 169 -20.65 -5.44 11.17
N MET A 170 -19.86 -4.39 11.48
CA MET A 170 -18.40 -4.46 11.33
C MET A 170 -17.78 -5.41 12.37
N VAL A 171 -16.59 -5.93 12.10
CA VAL A 171 -15.86 -6.76 13.06
C VAL A 171 -15.50 -5.93 14.28
N HIS A 172 -15.91 -6.37 15.49
CA HIS A 172 -15.63 -5.68 16.74
C HIS A 172 -14.14 -5.61 17.08
N GLY A 173 -13.77 -4.63 17.90
CA GLY A 173 -12.43 -4.50 18.44
C GLY A 173 -11.57 -3.45 17.73
N PHE A 174 -12.16 -2.52 16.99
CA PHE A 174 -11.44 -1.40 16.38
C PHE A 174 -11.93 -0.06 16.92
N ARG A 175 -10.96 0.85 17.18
CA ARG A 175 -11.21 2.25 17.55
C ARG A 175 -10.30 3.13 16.70
N HIS A 176 -10.82 4.27 16.26
CA HIS A 176 -10.14 5.16 15.34
C HIS A 176 -9.86 6.52 16.00
N PHE A 177 -8.69 7.10 15.73
CA PHE A 177 -8.28 8.43 16.20
C PHE A 177 -7.69 9.25 15.04
N PRO A 178 -7.65 10.60 15.12
CA PRO A 178 -7.05 11.43 14.09
C PRO A 178 -5.56 11.14 13.91
N TYR A 179 -5.12 10.97 12.66
CA TYR A 179 -3.72 10.69 12.33
C TYR A 179 -2.80 11.88 12.68
N ASN A 180 -1.62 11.62 13.24
CA ASN A 180 -0.67 12.62 13.75
C ASN A 180 -1.18 13.47 14.95
N ASP A 181 -2.27 13.10 15.59
CA ASP A 181 -2.79 13.78 16.78
C ASP A 181 -2.43 13.01 18.04
N THR A 182 -1.33 13.42 18.68
CA THR A 182 -0.83 12.81 19.93
C THR A 182 -1.84 12.93 21.07
N ALA A 183 -2.51 14.09 21.20
CA ALA A 183 -3.45 14.32 22.29
C ALA A 183 -4.69 13.43 22.15
N ALA A 184 -5.22 13.33 20.94
CA ALA A 184 -6.37 12.45 20.68
C ALA A 184 -6.01 10.97 20.86
N PHE A 185 -4.81 10.54 20.44
CA PHE A 185 -4.34 9.19 20.67
C PHE A 185 -4.21 8.85 22.15
N GLU A 186 -3.57 9.73 22.94
CA GLU A 186 -3.42 9.54 24.40
C GLU A 186 -4.76 9.53 25.12
N ALA A 187 -5.70 10.40 24.72
CA ALA A 187 -7.04 10.43 25.31
C ALA A 187 -7.79 9.13 25.05
N LEU A 188 -7.75 8.64 23.80
CA LEU A 188 -8.39 7.37 23.43
C LEU A 188 -7.73 6.17 24.14
N LEU A 189 -6.40 6.14 24.26
CA LEU A 189 -5.69 5.09 24.97
C LEU A 189 -6.11 5.07 26.45
N ARG A 190 -6.13 6.22 27.14
CA ARG A 190 -6.58 6.33 28.53
C ARG A 190 -8.03 5.87 28.69
N GLU A 191 -8.93 6.28 27.81
CA GLU A 191 -10.32 5.83 27.81
C GLU A 191 -10.42 4.29 27.71
N CYS A 192 -9.69 3.70 26.73
CA CYS A 192 -9.74 2.26 26.51
C CYS A 192 -9.13 1.45 27.67
N GLU A 193 -8.15 2.00 28.40
CA GLU A 193 -7.45 1.32 29.49
C GLU A 193 -8.02 1.62 30.89
N ALA A 194 -9.05 2.48 30.99
CA ALA A 194 -9.58 2.97 32.27
C ALA A 194 -10.08 1.86 33.21
N GLU A 195 -10.62 0.77 32.66
CA GLU A 195 -11.13 -0.38 33.42
C GLU A 195 -10.23 -1.62 33.36
N GLY A 196 -8.95 -1.42 33.03
CA GLY A 196 -7.94 -2.48 32.88
C GLY A 196 -7.46 -2.65 31.43
N PRO A 197 -6.51 -3.58 31.20
CA PRO A 197 -5.91 -3.77 29.88
C PRO A 197 -6.94 -4.13 28.82
N ARG A 198 -7.02 -3.34 27.73
CA ARG A 198 -7.91 -3.58 26.60
C ARG A 198 -7.24 -3.44 25.23
N VAL A 199 -6.25 -2.53 25.11
CA VAL A 199 -5.61 -2.27 23.83
C VAL A 199 -4.53 -3.34 23.58
N ALA A 200 -4.70 -4.16 22.57
CA ALA A 200 -3.75 -5.19 22.19
C ALA A 200 -2.67 -4.70 21.22
N ALA A 201 -3.06 -3.79 20.31
CA ALA A 201 -2.16 -3.26 19.31
C ALA A 201 -2.57 -1.87 18.83
N VAL A 202 -1.59 -1.16 18.25
CA VAL A 202 -1.79 0.02 17.41
C VAL A 202 -1.33 -0.35 16.01
N LEU A 203 -2.21 -0.19 14.99
CA LEU A 203 -1.93 -0.47 13.58
C LEU A 203 -1.96 0.83 12.79
N LEU A 204 -0.83 1.22 12.21
CA LEU A 204 -0.64 2.49 11.51
C LEU A 204 0.10 2.33 10.20
N GLU A 205 -0.22 3.18 9.22
CA GLU A 205 0.62 3.41 8.04
C GLU A 205 1.69 4.46 8.38
N PRO A 206 2.98 4.25 8.09
CA PRO A 206 4.00 5.29 8.26
C PRO A 206 3.73 6.56 7.44
N LEU A 207 3.06 6.39 6.29
CA LEU A 207 2.46 7.45 5.48
C LEU A 207 1.15 6.91 4.93
N GLN A 208 0.05 7.60 5.18
CA GLN A 208 -1.26 7.22 4.64
C GLN A 208 -1.32 7.46 3.14
N GLY A 209 -1.33 6.39 2.34
CA GLY A 209 -1.36 6.50 0.89
C GLY A 209 -2.73 6.85 0.34
N GLU A 210 -3.74 6.05 0.68
CA GLU A 210 -5.12 6.20 0.20
C GLU A 210 -5.85 7.37 0.86
N GLY A 211 -5.51 7.70 2.09
CA GLY A 211 -6.11 8.78 2.86
C GLY A 211 -5.74 10.19 2.40
N GLY A 212 -4.85 10.33 1.39
CA GLY A 212 -4.49 11.65 0.87
C GLY A 212 -2.99 11.93 0.85
N VAL A 213 -2.15 10.90 0.85
CA VAL A 213 -0.68 11.04 0.89
C VAL A 213 -0.23 11.86 2.11
N ASN A 214 -0.62 11.41 3.30
CA ASN A 214 -0.32 12.08 4.56
C ASN A 214 0.94 11.47 5.21
N PRO A 215 2.10 12.14 5.22
CA PRO A 215 3.29 11.69 5.94
C PRO A 215 3.07 11.63 7.45
N GLY A 216 3.62 10.60 8.09
CA GLY A 216 3.65 10.51 9.54
C GLY A 216 4.57 11.54 10.17
N ASP A 217 4.15 12.11 11.31
CA ASP A 217 5.00 12.97 12.14
C ASP A 217 5.93 12.10 13.02
N PRO A 218 7.25 12.23 12.90
CA PRO A 218 8.17 11.46 13.73
C PRO A 218 7.98 11.66 15.23
N ALA A 219 7.54 12.84 15.68
CA ALA A 219 7.30 13.10 17.11
C ALA A 219 6.07 12.31 17.61
N PHE A 220 4.98 12.31 16.82
CA PHE A 220 3.80 11.49 17.10
C PHE A 220 4.16 10.00 17.17
N PHE A 221 4.89 9.47 16.18
CA PHE A 221 5.25 8.06 16.15
C PHE A 221 6.18 7.64 17.27
N ARG A 222 7.13 8.48 17.67
CA ARG A 222 7.95 8.23 18.87
C ARG A 222 7.09 8.13 20.13
N ARG A 223 6.13 9.06 20.29
CA ARG A 223 5.23 9.03 21.46
C ARG A 223 4.34 7.80 21.46
N VAL A 224 3.81 7.39 20.31
CA VAL A 224 3.05 6.13 20.17
C VAL A 224 3.92 4.93 20.58
N ARG A 225 5.19 4.88 20.14
CA ARG A 225 6.13 3.80 20.53
C ARG A 225 6.35 3.75 22.04
N GLU A 226 6.61 4.91 22.66
CA GLU A 226 6.80 5.00 24.11
C GLU A 226 5.61 4.44 24.89
N LEU A 227 4.40 4.84 24.50
CA LEU A 227 3.17 4.38 25.16
C LEU A 227 2.91 2.89 24.89
N CYS A 228 3.16 2.41 23.68
CA CYS A 228 3.08 0.98 23.39
C CYS A 228 4.03 0.16 24.25
N ASP A 229 5.27 0.64 24.47
CA ASP A 229 6.24 -0.05 25.33
C ASP A 229 5.81 -0.01 26.82
N GLN A 230 5.33 1.13 27.30
CA GLN A 230 4.85 1.29 28.69
C GLN A 230 3.68 0.36 29.02
N HIS A 231 2.77 0.18 28.07
CA HIS A 231 1.55 -0.62 28.25
C HIS A 231 1.67 -2.04 27.68
N ASN A 232 2.84 -2.45 27.16
CA ASN A 232 3.05 -3.74 26.48
C ASN A 232 2.04 -3.99 25.34
N ILE A 233 1.79 -2.96 24.53
CA ILE A 233 0.93 -2.96 23.35
C ILE A 233 1.79 -3.19 22.11
N LEU A 234 1.34 -4.02 21.15
CA LEU A 234 2.05 -4.19 19.88
C LEU A 234 1.93 -2.93 19.02
N LEU A 235 3.04 -2.43 18.50
CA LEU A 235 3.06 -1.44 17.44
C LEU A 235 3.27 -2.14 16.10
N ILE A 236 2.30 -2.05 15.21
CA ILE A 236 2.28 -2.69 13.89
C ILE A 236 2.26 -1.60 12.82
N PHE A 237 3.20 -1.66 11.86
CA PHE A 237 3.16 -0.75 10.72
C PHE A 237 2.71 -1.44 9.45
N ASP A 238 1.71 -0.84 8.82
CA ASP A 238 1.28 -1.22 7.47
C ASP A 238 2.23 -0.60 6.44
N GLU A 239 3.19 -1.40 6.01
CA GLU A 239 4.19 -1.05 5.00
C GLU A 239 3.76 -1.46 3.57
N VAL A 240 2.52 -1.89 3.40
CA VAL A 240 2.00 -2.42 2.13
C VAL A 240 2.20 -1.45 0.97
N GLN A 241 2.05 -0.15 1.20
CA GLN A 241 2.24 0.86 0.14
C GLN A 241 3.57 1.62 0.25
N VAL A 242 4.15 1.73 1.44
CA VAL A 242 5.32 2.57 1.72
C VAL A 242 6.64 1.81 1.72
N GLY A 243 6.60 0.49 1.89
CA GLY A 243 7.78 -0.37 1.91
C GLY A 243 8.44 -0.59 0.55
N VAL A 244 9.44 -1.45 0.55
CA VAL A 244 10.13 -1.93 -0.65
C VAL A 244 10.74 -0.80 -1.49
N GLY A 245 11.36 0.16 -0.81
CA GLY A 245 12.09 1.26 -1.45
C GLY A 245 11.25 2.45 -1.90
N ARG A 246 9.91 2.42 -1.74
CA ARG A 246 8.97 3.43 -2.24
C ARG A 246 9.24 4.84 -1.70
N THR A 247 9.62 4.96 -0.43
CA THR A 247 9.84 6.23 0.27
C THR A 247 11.25 6.79 0.14
N GLY A 248 12.14 6.08 -0.57
CA GLY A 248 13.57 6.43 -0.62
C GLY A 248 14.41 5.79 0.50
N CYS A 249 13.75 5.08 1.42
CA CYS A 249 14.34 4.08 2.33
C CYS A 249 13.79 2.71 1.94
N LEU A 250 14.41 1.62 2.43
CA LEU A 250 13.90 0.27 2.12
C LEU A 250 12.50 0.06 2.73
N TRP A 251 12.30 0.53 3.96
CA TRP A 251 11.03 0.51 4.70
C TRP A 251 10.62 1.93 5.09
N GLY A 252 9.31 2.18 5.14
CA GLY A 252 8.74 3.48 5.48
C GLY A 252 9.05 3.89 6.92
N TYR A 253 9.07 2.94 7.87
CA TYR A 253 9.37 3.21 9.27
C TYR A 253 10.75 3.84 9.50
N GLN A 254 11.71 3.60 8.59
CA GLN A 254 13.04 4.20 8.65
C GLN A 254 13.00 5.74 8.50
N LYS A 255 11.98 6.29 7.85
CA LYS A 255 11.75 7.75 7.77
C LYS A 255 11.33 8.35 9.11
N LEU A 256 10.69 7.56 9.95
CA LEU A 256 10.18 7.98 11.24
C LEU A 256 11.25 7.84 12.35
N GLY A 257 12.27 7.00 12.13
CA GLY A 257 13.25 6.63 13.15
C GLY A 257 12.63 5.83 14.31
N VAL A 258 11.53 5.11 14.03
CA VAL A 258 10.78 4.31 15.01
C VAL A 258 10.62 2.89 14.48
N GLU A 259 11.03 1.91 15.28
CA GLU A 259 10.88 0.51 14.93
C GLU A 259 9.57 -0.07 15.49
N PRO A 260 8.72 -0.69 14.64
CA PRO A 260 7.55 -1.42 15.09
C PRO A 260 7.90 -2.80 15.64
N ASP A 261 6.92 -3.48 16.23
CA ASP A 261 7.01 -4.88 16.63
C ASP A 261 6.68 -5.83 15.46
N ALA A 262 5.90 -5.35 14.49
CA ALA A 262 5.57 -6.07 13.28
C ALA A 262 5.36 -5.10 12.10
N ILE A 263 5.58 -5.61 10.88
CA ILE A 263 5.26 -4.90 9.62
C ILE A 263 4.47 -5.82 8.69
N THR A 264 3.56 -5.23 7.92
CA THR A 264 2.87 -5.94 6.84
C THR A 264 3.35 -5.46 5.49
N LEU A 265 3.59 -6.38 4.57
CA LEU A 265 4.17 -6.12 3.26
C LEU A 265 3.27 -6.69 2.15
N ALA A 266 3.23 -6.04 0.99
CA ALA A 266 2.66 -6.58 -0.25
C ALA A 266 3.07 -5.70 -1.45
N LYS A 267 2.17 -5.49 -2.40
CA LYS A 267 2.33 -4.56 -3.57
C LYS A 267 3.71 -4.63 -4.20
N GLY A 268 4.57 -3.65 -3.89
CA GLY A 268 5.92 -3.55 -4.43
C GLY A 268 6.81 -4.77 -4.18
N LEU A 269 6.52 -5.57 -3.17
CA LEU A 269 7.28 -6.77 -2.83
C LEU A 269 7.36 -7.76 -4.00
N GLY A 270 6.21 -8.03 -4.65
CA GLY A 270 6.13 -8.97 -5.77
C GLY A 270 6.44 -8.36 -7.14
N GLY A 271 6.53 -7.03 -7.25
CA GLY A 271 6.83 -6.34 -8.51
C GLY A 271 5.82 -6.63 -9.64
N GLY A 272 4.59 -6.99 -9.30
CA GLY A 272 3.51 -7.39 -10.20
C GLY A 272 2.93 -8.78 -9.91
N MET A 273 3.64 -9.63 -9.16
CA MET A 273 3.12 -10.93 -8.70
C MET A 273 2.43 -10.80 -7.34
N PRO A 274 1.28 -11.46 -7.14
CA PRO A 274 0.60 -11.46 -5.85
C PRO A 274 1.47 -12.12 -4.77
N ILE A 275 1.82 -11.35 -3.74
CA ILE A 275 2.47 -11.80 -2.51
C ILE A 275 2.24 -10.76 -1.42
N GLY A 276 2.06 -11.23 -0.20
CA GLY A 276 2.04 -10.45 1.02
C GLY A 276 2.86 -11.12 2.11
N ALA A 277 3.18 -10.40 3.15
CA ALA A 277 3.86 -10.94 4.31
C ALA A 277 3.49 -10.19 5.59
N LEU A 278 3.41 -10.91 6.70
CA LEU A 278 3.50 -10.39 8.06
C LEU A 278 4.90 -10.72 8.58
N CYS A 279 5.65 -9.70 8.97
CA CYS A 279 6.99 -9.84 9.53
C CYS A 279 6.97 -9.35 10.97
N VAL A 280 7.55 -10.11 11.90
CA VAL A 280 7.44 -9.85 13.35
C VAL A 280 8.79 -9.92 14.05
N LYS A 281 8.97 -9.13 15.11
CA LYS A 281 10.06 -9.32 16.07
C LYS A 281 9.84 -10.61 16.87
N ALA A 282 10.90 -11.22 17.38
CA ALA A 282 10.83 -12.48 18.13
C ALA A 282 9.84 -12.43 19.31
N LYS A 283 9.74 -11.29 20.01
CA LYS A 283 8.76 -11.11 21.11
C LYS A 283 7.30 -11.17 20.68
N ALA A 284 7.03 -10.95 19.37
CA ALA A 284 5.69 -10.99 18.78
C ALA A 284 5.42 -12.27 17.97
N ASP A 285 6.34 -13.24 17.93
CA ASP A 285 6.16 -14.53 17.25
C ASP A 285 5.28 -15.47 18.09
N LEU A 286 3.99 -15.19 18.14
CA LEU A 286 3.03 -15.88 19.02
C LEU A 286 2.16 -16.91 18.28
N LEU A 287 2.07 -16.84 16.96
CA LEU A 287 1.21 -17.75 16.19
C LEU A 287 1.85 -19.15 16.11
N GLN A 288 1.09 -20.18 16.48
CA GLN A 288 1.54 -21.55 16.50
C GLN A 288 1.05 -22.34 15.26
N PRO A 289 1.68 -23.49 14.93
CA PRO A 289 1.20 -24.36 13.86
C PRO A 289 -0.29 -24.69 13.99
N GLY A 290 -1.03 -24.49 12.88
CA GLY A 290 -2.48 -24.71 12.83
C GLY A 290 -3.34 -23.48 13.14
N GLU A 291 -2.81 -22.41 13.72
CA GLU A 291 -3.59 -21.22 14.09
C GLU A 291 -3.77 -20.23 12.94
N HIS A 292 -2.81 -20.20 12.00
CA HIS A 292 -2.91 -19.40 10.79
C HIS A 292 -2.17 -20.08 9.65
N ALA A 293 -2.72 -19.97 8.42
CA ALA A 293 -2.16 -20.62 7.24
C ALA A 293 -2.58 -19.89 5.95
N SER A 294 -1.86 -20.16 4.86
CA SER A 294 -2.23 -19.76 3.51
C SER A 294 -1.84 -20.87 2.54
N THR A 295 -2.76 -21.30 1.68
CA THR A 295 -2.49 -22.34 0.67
C THR A 295 -1.44 -21.87 -0.34
N PHE A 296 -1.57 -20.65 -0.87
CA PHE A 296 -0.70 -20.11 -1.90
C PHE A 296 0.41 -19.21 -1.36
N GLY A 297 0.31 -18.74 -0.13
CA GLY A 297 1.26 -17.81 0.47
C GLY A 297 2.67 -18.38 0.51
N GLY A 298 3.63 -17.61 0.00
CA GLY A 298 5.04 -18.02 -0.04
C GLY A 298 5.37 -19.12 -1.05
N ASN A 299 4.54 -19.31 -2.08
CA ASN A 299 4.85 -20.28 -3.14
C ASN A 299 6.16 -19.92 -3.89
N PRO A 300 6.84 -20.92 -4.50
CA PRO A 300 8.12 -20.72 -5.16
C PRO A 300 8.12 -19.61 -6.21
N LEU A 301 7.05 -19.50 -7.01
CA LEU A 301 6.97 -18.52 -8.10
C LEU A 301 6.84 -17.08 -7.56
N ALA A 302 5.97 -16.85 -6.59
CA ALA A 302 5.79 -15.55 -5.96
C ALA A 302 7.03 -15.12 -5.17
N CYS A 303 7.65 -16.04 -4.41
CA CYS A 303 8.91 -15.77 -3.71
C CYS A 303 10.05 -15.47 -4.68
N ARG A 304 10.16 -16.16 -5.82
CA ARG A 304 11.16 -15.84 -6.84
C ARG A 304 10.97 -14.44 -7.45
N ALA A 305 9.71 -14.03 -7.64
CA ALA A 305 9.41 -12.65 -8.06
C ALA A 305 9.92 -11.63 -7.03
N ALA A 306 9.59 -11.83 -5.76
CA ALA A 306 9.98 -10.94 -4.67
C ALA A 306 11.52 -10.91 -4.48
N LEU A 307 12.19 -12.06 -4.55
CA LEU A 307 13.65 -12.13 -4.54
C LEU A 307 14.27 -11.33 -5.70
N THR A 308 13.65 -11.37 -6.88
CA THR A 308 14.11 -10.58 -8.04
C THR A 308 13.97 -9.08 -7.79
N VAL A 309 12.89 -8.65 -7.13
CA VAL A 309 12.74 -7.25 -6.68
C VAL A 309 13.84 -6.91 -5.67
N ALA A 310 14.05 -7.73 -4.66
CA ALA A 310 15.08 -7.56 -3.63
C ALA A 310 16.49 -7.44 -4.20
N GLU A 311 16.85 -8.34 -5.13
CA GLU A 311 18.11 -8.32 -5.85
C GLU A 311 18.32 -7.01 -6.65
N GLU A 312 17.28 -6.53 -7.34
CA GLU A 312 17.36 -5.28 -8.12
C GLU A 312 17.39 -4.03 -7.23
N LEU A 313 16.67 -4.03 -6.10
CA LEU A 313 16.74 -2.95 -5.10
C LEU A 313 18.18 -2.75 -4.64
N SER A 314 18.86 -3.83 -4.26
CA SER A 314 20.25 -3.80 -3.77
C SER A 314 21.21 -3.49 -4.89
N ARG A 315 21.17 -4.24 -5.99
CA ARG A 315 22.13 -4.13 -7.12
C ARG A 315 22.14 -2.74 -7.75
N ARG A 316 20.98 -2.08 -7.83
CA ARG A 316 20.83 -0.76 -8.45
C ARG A 316 20.78 0.38 -7.45
N ASN A 317 20.89 0.09 -6.17
CA ASN A 317 20.64 1.06 -5.07
C ASN A 317 19.37 1.89 -5.34
N LEU A 318 18.26 1.17 -5.61
CA LEU A 318 17.00 1.85 -5.96
C LEU A 318 16.47 2.77 -4.86
N PRO A 319 16.62 2.49 -3.54
CA PRO A 319 16.21 3.46 -2.53
C PRO A 319 16.85 4.83 -2.69
N ALA A 320 18.16 4.90 -2.93
CA ALA A 320 18.85 6.18 -3.17
C ALA A 320 18.38 6.86 -4.47
N HIS A 321 18.14 6.07 -5.54
CA HIS A 321 17.55 6.60 -6.77
C HIS A 321 16.15 7.17 -6.52
N VAL A 322 15.32 6.47 -5.73
CA VAL A 322 13.97 6.91 -5.37
C VAL A 322 14.00 8.19 -4.53
N ALA A 323 14.94 8.31 -3.59
CA ALA A 323 15.12 9.53 -2.81
C ALA A 323 15.39 10.74 -3.73
N ALA A 324 16.37 10.61 -4.65
CA ALA A 324 16.72 11.68 -5.60
C ALA A 324 15.59 12.01 -6.60
N MET A 325 14.88 11.00 -7.11
CA MET A 325 13.75 11.22 -8.03
C MET A 325 12.53 11.76 -7.30
N GLY A 326 12.31 11.34 -6.05
CA GLY A 326 11.23 11.83 -5.20
C GLY A 326 11.40 13.29 -4.83
N GLU A 327 12.61 13.70 -4.45
CA GLU A 327 12.94 15.11 -4.20
C GLU A 327 12.67 15.98 -5.45
N LEU A 328 13.14 15.54 -6.61
CA LEU A 328 12.85 16.23 -7.86
C LEU A 328 11.34 16.32 -8.13
N LEU A 329 10.60 15.23 -7.94
CA LEU A 329 9.15 15.22 -8.17
C LEU A 329 8.44 16.18 -7.23
N GLN A 330 8.79 16.18 -5.95
CA GLN A 330 8.22 17.06 -4.94
C GLN A 330 8.50 18.54 -5.27
N GLN A 331 9.74 18.89 -5.62
CA GLN A 331 10.11 20.24 -6.05
C GLN A 331 9.30 20.69 -7.27
N GLN A 332 9.15 19.83 -8.28
CA GLN A 332 8.39 20.15 -9.48
C GLN A 332 6.88 20.29 -9.22
N LEU A 333 6.29 19.46 -8.34
CA LEU A 333 4.89 19.58 -7.93
C LEU A 333 4.65 20.85 -7.11
N ALA A 334 5.55 21.18 -6.17
CA ALA A 334 5.47 22.42 -5.40
C ALA A 334 5.59 23.65 -6.30
N ALA A 335 6.52 23.65 -7.26
CA ALA A 335 6.66 24.72 -8.24
C ALA A 335 5.42 24.84 -9.16
N LEU A 336 4.77 23.72 -9.51
CA LEU A 336 3.52 23.72 -10.26
C LEU A 336 2.39 24.37 -9.44
N ALA A 337 2.24 23.99 -8.17
CA ALA A 337 1.26 24.60 -7.27
C ALA A 337 1.48 26.11 -7.11
N ALA A 338 2.73 26.55 -6.96
CA ALA A 338 3.09 27.96 -6.85
C ALA A 338 2.76 28.77 -8.13
N ARG A 339 2.83 28.15 -9.32
CA ARG A 339 2.41 28.78 -10.58
C ARG A 339 0.88 28.86 -10.73
N HIS A 340 0.15 27.96 -10.09
CA HIS A 340 -1.31 27.85 -10.18
C HIS A 340 -1.97 27.85 -8.80
N PRO A 341 -1.80 28.93 -7.99
CA PRO A 341 -2.26 28.95 -6.60
C PRO A 341 -3.79 28.93 -6.45
N SER A 342 -4.53 29.21 -7.52
CA SER A 342 -5.99 29.07 -7.57
C SER A 342 -6.45 27.63 -7.76
N LEU A 343 -5.54 26.69 -8.11
CA LEU A 343 -5.88 25.29 -8.40
C LEU A 343 -5.28 24.30 -7.39
N ALA A 344 -4.09 24.62 -6.86
CA ALA A 344 -3.34 23.72 -5.98
C ALA A 344 -2.69 24.48 -4.82
N GLU A 345 -2.67 23.84 -3.65
CA GLU A 345 -2.11 24.38 -2.40
C GLU A 345 -0.63 24.03 -2.23
N GLY A 346 -0.19 22.88 -2.77
CA GLY A 346 1.18 22.41 -2.60
C GLY A 346 1.37 20.94 -2.94
N ALA A 347 2.49 20.39 -2.47
CA ALA A 347 2.83 18.98 -2.64
C ALA A 347 3.29 18.36 -1.32
N ARG A 348 2.99 17.07 -1.12
CA ARG A 348 3.43 16.31 0.06
C ARG A 348 3.67 14.84 -0.28
N GLY A 349 4.51 14.18 0.52
CA GLY A 349 4.83 12.77 0.36
C GLY A 349 6.29 12.47 0.64
N TRP A 350 6.68 11.19 0.47
CA TRP A 350 8.05 10.71 0.61
C TRP A 350 8.47 9.91 -0.61
N GLY A 351 9.69 10.14 -1.09
CA GLY A 351 10.24 9.44 -2.23
C GLY A 351 9.31 9.49 -3.45
N LEU A 352 8.99 8.34 -4.02
CA LEU A 352 8.07 8.23 -5.16
C LEU A 352 6.63 7.85 -4.74
N LEU A 353 6.21 8.33 -3.59
CA LEU A 353 4.81 8.41 -3.15
C LEU A 353 4.53 9.86 -2.85
N GLN A 354 4.05 10.62 -3.85
CA GLN A 354 3.85 12.06 -3.82
C GLN A 354 2.42 12.43 -4.18
N GLY A 355 1.93 13.51 -3.61
CA GLY A 355 0.61 14.06 -3.90
C GLY A 355 0.68 15.55 -4.23
N LEU A 356 0.02 15.96 -5.31
CA LEU A 356 -0.35 17.35 -5.53
C LEU A 356 -1.66 17.60 -4.78
N VAL A 357 -1.64 18.48 -3.81
CA VAL A 357 -2.82 18.88 -3.03
C VAL A 357 -3.56 19.95 -3.81
N LEU A 358 -4.78 19.67 -4.22
CA LEU A 358 -5.65 20.62 -4.89
C LEU A 358 -6.40 21.45 -3.86
N ARG A 359 -6.82 22.63 -4.23
CA ARG A 359 -7.68 23.47 -3.40
C ARG A 359 -9.05 22.83 -3.21
N SER A 360 -9.64 23.04 -2.06
CA SER A 360 -10.99 22.53 -1.74
C SER A 360 -12.09 23.17 -2.58
N ASP A 361 -11.86 24.42 -3.03
CA ASP A 361 -12.71 25.21 -3.94
C ASP A 361 -12.28 25.10 -5.43
N GLY A 362 -11.29 24.23 -5.71
CA GLY A 362 -10.75 23.96 -7.04
C GLY A 362 -11.36 22.74 -7.73
N PRO A 363 -10.73 22.24 -8.80
CA PRO A 363 -11.20 21.06 -9.52
C PRO A 363 -11.10 19.81 -8.66
N ALA A 364 -12.04 18.87 -8.82
CA ALA A 364 -11.97 17.60 -8.14
C ALA A 364 -10.78 16.77 -8.63
N ALA A 365 -10.09 16.06 -7.72
CA ALA A 365 -8.92 15.25 -8.06
C ALA A 365 -9.19 14.22 -9.16
N ILE A 366 -10.40 13.65 -9.19
CA ILE A 366 -10.81 12.70 -10.23
C ILE A 366 -10.90 13.33 -11.61
N ASP A 367 -11.29 14.60 -11.73
CA ASP A 367 -11.41 15.28 -13.01
C ASP A 367 -10.01 15.66 -13.56
N VAL A 368 -9.10 16.09 -12.68
CA VAL A 368 -7.69 16.28 -13.04
C VAL A 368 -7.05 14.96 -13.50
N VAL A 369 -7.35 13.84 -12.84
CA VAL A 369 -6.87 12.50 -13.25
C VAL A 369 -7.40 12.12 -14.64
N LYS A 370 -8.69 12.36 -14.94
CA LYS A 370 -9.27 12.12 -16.28
C LYS A 370 -8.62 13.01 -17.34
N ALA A 371 -8.43 14.28 -17.05
CA ALA A 371 -7.76 15.22 -17.95
C ALA A 371 -6.29 14.81 -18.19
N ALA A 372 -5.56 14.39 -17.15
CA ALA A 372 -4.20 13.87 -17.27
C ALA A 372 -4.14 12.62 -18.15
N MET A 373 -5.12 11.72 -18.03
CA MET A 373 -5.25 10.53 -18.88
C MET A 373 -5.45 10.92 -20.35
N ALA A 374 -6.25 11.95 -20.65
CA ALA A 374 -6.41 12.47 -22.00
C ALA A 374 -5.05 12.96 -22.57
N GLU A 375 -4.22 13.61 -21.75
CA GLU A 375 -2.84 14.02 -22.07
C GLU A 375 -1.83 12.85 -22.06
N GLY A 376 -2.27 11.61 -21.85
CA GLY A 376 -1.42 10.43 -21.85
C GLY A 376 -0.60 10.22 -20.57
N LEU A 377 -1.06 10.74 -19.42
CA LEU A 377 -0.47 10.54 -18.10
C LEU A 377 -1.48 9.82 -17.21
N LEU A 378 -1.12 8.65 -16.70
CA LEU A 378 -1.95 7.94 -15.74
C LEU A 378 -1.60 8.35 -14.32
N LEU A 379 -2.61 8.75 -13.56
CA LEU A 379 -2.55 9.14 -12.15
C LEU A 379 -3.74 8.55 -11.41
N VAL A 380 -3.77 8.68 -10.10
CA VAL A 380 -4.87 8.19 -9.26
C VAL A 380 -5.18 9.20 -8.14
N PRO A 381 -6.46 9.44 -7.81
CA PRO A 381 -6.80 10.30 -6.69
C PRO A 381 -6.45 9.61 -5.35
N ALA A 382 -6.26 10.42 -4.31
CA ALA A 382 -6.13 9.98 -2.92
C ALA A 382 -6.84 10.97 -1.99
N GLY A 383 -7.53 10.46 -0.95
CA GLY A 383 -8.36 11.30 -0.11
C GLY A 383 -9.45 12.01 -0.90
N SER A 384 -9.74 13.25 -0.55
CA SER A 384 -10.76 14.07 -1.20
C SER A 384 -10.20 14.93 -2.35
N ASN A 385 -8.98 15.47 -2.20
CA ASN A 385 -8.45 16.53 -3.06
C ASN A 385 -6.98 16.35 -3.46
N VAL A 386 -6.44 15.12 -3.49
CA VAL A 386 -5.04 14.89 -3.83
C VAL A 386 -4.91 14.08 -5.13
N VAL A 387 -4.08 14.56 -6.05
CA VAL A 387 -3.64 13.80 -7.22
C VAL A 387 -2.33 13.11 -6.89
N ARG A 388 -2.36 11.77 -6.81
CA ARG A 388 -1.27 10.94 -6.32
C ARG A 388 -0.39 10.39 -7.44
N PHE A 389 0.92 10.43 -7.19
CA PHE A 389 1.99 9.81 -7.97
C PHE A 389 2.60 8.65 -7.21
N VAL A 390 2.56 7.47 -7.81
CA VAL A 390 3.22 6.24 -7.31
C VAL A 390 3.85 5.46 -8.48
N PRO A 391 4.70 6.12 -9.30
CA PRO A 391 5.26 5.53 -10.52
C PRO A 391 6.18 4.34 -10.21
N PRO A 392 6.59 3.55 -11.24
CA PRO A 392 7.67 2.58 -11.09
C PRO A 392 8.94 3.22 -10.48
N LEU A 393 9.63 2.50 -9.58
CA LEU A 393 10.85 3.01 -8.93
C LEU A 393 11.98 3.30 -9.92
N THR A 394 11.86 2.81 -11.13
CA THR A 394 12.83 3.00 -12.23
C THR A 394 12.59 4.26 -13.07
N ILE A 395 11.66 5.13 -12.65
CA ILE A 395 11.37 6.40 -13.32
C ILE A 395 12.65 7.27 -13.37
N LYS A 396 12.78 8.11 -14.42
CA LYS A 396 13.95 8.97 -14.62
C LYS A 396 13.54 10.44 -14.66
N ARG A 397 14.50 11.36 -14.47
CA ARG A 397 14.32 12.83 -14.53
C ARG A 397 13.49 13.28 -15.74
N ARG A 398 13.78 12.74 -16.93
CA ARG A 398 13.03 13.08 -18.15
C ARG A 398 11.55 12.71 -18.09
N HIS A 399 11.23 11.59 -17.43
CA HIS A 399 9.85 11.13 -17.29
C HIS A 399 9.09 12.01 -16.27
N ILE A 400 9.76 12.44 -15.19
CA ILE A 400 9.18 13.39 -14.23
C ILE A 400 8.85 14.71 -14.90
N ARG A 401 9.79 15.29 -15.66
CA ARG A 401 9.55 16.53 -16.41
C ARG A 401 8.39 16.40 -17.40
N GLU A 402 8.31 15.28 -18.09
CA GLU A 402 7.22 14.99 -19.02
C GLU A 402 5.86 14.84 -18.27
N ALA A 403 5.86 14.16 -17.13
CA ALA A 403 4.66 14.01 -16.29
C ALA A 403 4.15 15.37 -15.81
N ILE A 404 5.03 16.23 -15.31
CA ILE A 404 4.66 17.59 -14.85
C ILE A 404 4.08 18.43 -15.99
N LYS A 405 4.70 18.40 -17.18
CA LYS A 405 4.19 19.12 -18.36
C LYS A 405 2.77 18.68 -18.74
N ARG A 406 2.51 17.36 -18.70
CA ARG A 406 1.17 16.80 -19.00
C ARG A 406 0.16 17.13 -17.90
N LEU A 407 0.58 17.06 -16.63
CA LEU A 407 -0.27 17.43 -15.51
C LEU A 407 -0.65 18.91 -15.53
N GLU A 408 0.27 19.81 -15.88
CA GLU A 408 -0.01 21.24 -16.00
C GLU A 408 -1.08 21.53 -17.06
N LYS A 409 -1.00 20.89 -18.22
CA LYS A 409 -2.05 20.98 -19.26
C LYS A 409 -3.40 20.47 -18.76
N ALA A 410 -3.40 19.37 -18.01
CA ALA A 410 -4.62 18.78 -17.43
C ALA A 410 -5.27 19.73 -16.41
N LEU A 411 -4.48 20.36 -15.55
CA LEU A 411 -4.96 21.35 -14.58
C LEU A 411 -5.60 22.57 -15.28
N LEU A 412 -4.95 23.11 -16.30
CA LEU A 412 -5.48 24.25 -17.06
C LEU A 412 -6.76 23.91 -17.83
N ALA A 413 -6.85 22.67 -18.35
CA ALA A 413 -8.06 22.21 -19.01
C ALA A 413 -9.25 22.11 -18.02
N CYS A 414 -9.00 21.69 -16.78
CA CYS A 414 -10.03 21.67 -15.73
C CYS A 414 -10.46 23.09 -15.32
N GLN A 415 -9.51 24.04 -15.23
CA GLN A 415 -9.83 25.44 -14.92
C GLN A 415 -10.77 26.07 -15.95
N ALA A 416 -10.54 25.82 -17.24
CA ALA A 416 -11.35 26.34 -18.32
C ALA A 416 -12.80 25.79 -18.33
N GLN A 417 -13.06 24.67 -17.67
CA GLN A 417 -14.38 24.02 -17.58
C GLN A 417 -15.18 24.44 -16.34
N THR A 418 -14.54 25.08 -15.35
CA THR A 418 -15.23 25.61 -14.17
C THR A 418 -15.80 26.97 -14.54
N PRO A 419 -17.16 27.17 -14.58
CA PRO A 419 -17.73 28.50 -14.83
C PRO A 419 -17.20 29.46 -13.75
N SER A 420 -16.69 30.62 -14.16
CA SER A 420 -16.41 31.70 -13.24
C SER A 420 -17.71 32.00 -12.50
N ALA A 421 -17.73 31.76 -11.19
CA ALA A 421 -18.81 32.26 -10.34
C ALA A 421 -18.75 33.79 -10.42
N THR A 422 -19.62 34.35 -11.29
CA THR A 422 -19.93 35.78 -11.35
C THR A 422 -20.92 36.12 -10.28
#